data_17c32e181a7bbff3f217dbb65203c845
#
_entry.id   17c32e181a7bbff3f217dbb65203c845
#
_cell.length_a   1.000
_cell.length_b   1.000
_cell.length_c   1.000
_cell.angle_alpha   90.00
_cell.angle_beta   90.00
_cell.angle_gamma   90.00
#
_symmetry.space_group_name_H-M   'P 1'
#
loop_
_entity.id
_entity.type
_entity.pdbx_description
1 polymer ?
#
loop_
_entity_poly.entity_id
_entity_poly.type
_entity_poly.pdbx_seq_one_letter_code
_entity_poly.pdbx_strand_id
1 'polypeptide(L)'
;MSATAVPTAEPVETIAASDEQGLSPDGGPSPEEIQEPVLESLDRLITGLITVVPLALVGLAGWQVWNRELHWRDIAIFAVMYIPIGLGVTVGFHRMLTHRSFKTSPALRGLLTILGTMSVEGPVISWVADHRKHHAYSDRLGDPHSPHVDHGGGWRGALRGLAHAHVGWLFDHTQRGSRERFAPDLLADPVVNFVDRTFVLWSLLGLAIPFGLGVLIGGTVGAGLEAMLWAGAVRIFVLHHVTYSINSLCHFFGSRRFDTDDHSHNLLWLTPFSFGEAWHNNHHAFPTSAFHGMGARELDLSGLTIAGLDRLGLVWDVQRISPERLAAKALAD
;
A
#
# COMPACT_ATOMS: atom_id res chain seq x y z
N MET A 1 -20.55 44.52 -18.27
CA MET A 1 -20.42 43.09 -17.97
C MET A 1 -18.94 42.81 -17.82
N SER A 2 -18.47 42.79 -16.59
CA SER A 2 -17.04 42.62 -16.25
C SER A 2 -16.74 41.13 -16.13
N ALA A 3 -15.86 40.60 -16.97
CA ALA A 3 -15.40 39.24 -16.91
C ALA A 3 -14.38 39.14 -15.76
N THR A 4 -14.77 38.45 -14.70
CA THR A 4 -13.85 38.06 -13.60
C THR A 4 -12.90 36.98 -14.11
N ALA A 5 -11.62 37.32 -14.17
CA ALA A 5 -10.54 36.37 -14.46
C ALA A 5 -10.50 35.26 -13.40
N VAL A 6 -10.52 34.02 -13.85
CA VAL A 6 -10.27 32.83 -13.03
C VAL A 6 -8.77 32.84 -12.67
N PRO A 7 -8.40 32.71 -11.39
CA PRO A 7 -6.98 32.60 -11.03
C PRO A 7 -6.42 31.26 -11.57
N THR A 8 -5.35 31.36 -12.35
CA THR A 8 -4.55 30.21 -12.78
C THR A 8 -3.95 29.58 -11.54
N ALA A 9 -4.28 28.30 -11.31
CA ALA A 9 -3.66 27.51 -10.26
C ALA A 9 -2.15 27.44 -10.52
N GLU A 10 -1.35 27.87 -9.53
CA GLU A 10 0.08 27.64 -9.56
C GLU A 10 0.38 26.14 -9.67
N PRO A 11 1.41 25.74 -10.40
CA PRO A 11 1.81 24.34 -10.48
C PRO A 11 2.16 23.86 -9.07
N VAL A 12 1.51 22.77 -8.64
CA VAL A 12 1.89 22.06 -7.41
C VAL A 12 3.35 21.66 -7.57
N GLU A 13 4.23 22.36 -6.85
CA GLU A 13 5.61 21.92 -6.71
C GLU A 13 5.60 20.46 -6.30
N THR A 14 6.12 19.64 -7.19
CA THR A 14 6.61 18.30 -6.86
C THR A 14 7.36 18.47 -5.55
N ILE A 15 7.13 17.59 -4.56
CA ILE A 15 8.08 17.39 -3.48
C ILE A 15 9.29 16.79 -4.22
N ALA A 16 10.03 17.68 -4.87
CA ALA A 16 11.32 17.41 -5.45
C ALA A 16 12.24 17.03 -4.29
N ALA A 17 13.13 16.11 -4.59
CA ALA A 17 14.20 15.68 -3.72
C ALA A 17 14.59 16.79 -2.72
N SER A 18 14.53 16.40 -1.42
CA SER A 18 14.99 17.25 -0.32
C SER A 18 16.21 18.04 -0.75
N ASP A 19 16.15 19.34 -0.59
CA ASP A 19 17.35 20.20 -0.68
C ASP A 19 18.49 19.47 0.05
N GLU A 20 19.72 19.53 -0.49
CA GLU A 20 20.94 18.93 0.07
C GLU A 20 21.18 19.24 1.58
N GLN A 21 20.31 20.05 2.20
CA GLN A 21 20.32 20.46 3.60
C GLN A 21 19.72 19.41 4.60
N GLY A 22 19.14 18.32 4.14
CA GLY A 22 18.51 17.29 4.99
C GLY A 22 19.29 15.98 5.11
N LEU A 23 20.36 15.79 4.34
CA LEU A 23 21.18 14.57 4.42
C LEU A 23 22.18 14.66 5.58
N SER A 24 22.34 13.57 6.32
CA SER A 24 23.47 13.42 7.25
C SER A 24 24.80 13.46 6.45
N PRO A 25 25.95 13.77 7.10
CA PRO A 25 27.25 13.86 6.44
C PRO A 25 27.67 12.61 5.64
N ASP A 26 27.06 11.47 5.91
CA ASP A 26 27.24 10.16 5.26
C ASP A 26 26.18 9.87 4.18
N GLY A 27 25.31 10.84 3.85
CA GLY A 27 24.31 10.73 2.79
C GLY A 27 23.04 9.95 3.19
N GLY A 28 22.92 9.56 4.47
CA GLY A 28 21.72 8.90 5.00
C GLY A 28 20.64 9.89 5.47
N PRO A 29 19.48 9.39 5.93
CA PRO A 29 18.41 10.21 6.47
C PRO A 29 18.84 10.92 7.75
N SER A 30 18.34 12.14 7.96
CA SER A 30 18.52 12.85 9.21
C SER A 30 17.71 12.21 10.36
N PRO A 31 18.08 12.41 11.63
CA PRO A 31 17.29 11.89 12.76
C PRO A 31 15.82 12.32 12.75
N GLU A 32 15.50 13.51 12.21
CA GLU A 32 14.13 14.02 12.10
C GLU A 32 13.27 13.25 11.09
N GLU A 33 13.91 12.49 10.20
CA GLU A 33 13.24 11.67 9.18
C GLU A 33 12.94 10.23 9.66
N ILE A 34 13.38 9.89 10.87
CA ILE A 34 13.22 8.57 11.48
C ILE A 34 12.14 8.64 12.56
N GLN A 35 11.16 7.73 12.51
CA GLN A 35 10.15 7.57 13.54
C GLN A 35 10.70 6.69 14.66
N GLU A 36 10.99 7.28 15.82
CA GLU A 36 11.36 6.49 16.99
C GLU A 36 10.13 5.75 17.57
N PRO A 37 10.23 4.47 17.90
CA PRO A 37 9.15 3.74 18.54
C PRO A 37 9.00 4.20 20.01
N VAL A 38 7.76 4.48 20.43
CA VAL A 38 7.46 4.86 21.82
C VAL A 38 7.62 3.66 22.77
N LEU A 39 7.20 2.46 22.33
CA LEU A 39 7.26 1.20 23.07
C LEU A 39 7.75 0.08 22.14
N GLU A 40 9.04 0.05 21.86
CA GLU A 40 9.64 -0.85 20.86
C GLU A 40 9.30 -2.33 21.08
N SER A 41 9.34 -2.81 22.33
CA SER A 41 9.03 -4.20 22.66
C SER A 41 7.56 -4.55 22.39
N LEU A 42 6.64 -3.62 22.64
CA LEU A 42 5.22 -3.80 22.36
C LEU A 42 4.95 -3.76 20.85
N ASP A 43 5.60 -2.85 20.15
CA ASP A 43 5.50 -2.74 18.68
C ASP A 43 5.98 -4.02 17.99
N ARG A 44 7.13 -4.55 18.41
CA ARG A 44 7.65 -5.84 17.91
C ARG A 44 6.73 -7.02 18.24
N LEU A 45 6.11 -7.02 19.43
CA LEU A 45 5.17 -8.07 19.81
C LEU A 45 3.90 -8.00 18.94
N ILE A 46 3.32 -6.80 18.77
CA ILE A 46 2.12 -6.60 17.93
C ILE A 46 2.42 -6.99 16.48
N THR A 47 3.54 -6.53 15.93
CA THR A 47 4.00 -6.88 14.58
C THR A 47 4.17 -8.40 14.44
N GLY A 48 4.80 -9.04 15.43
CA GLY A 48 4.94 -10.50 15.48
C GLY A 48 3.59 -11.23 15.48
N LEU A 49 2.63 -10.76 16.29
CA LEU A 49 1.29 -11.35 16.32
C LEU A 49 0.56 -11.17 14.98
N ILE A 50 0.61 -9.98 14.39
CA ILE A 50 -0.04 -9.67 13.10
C ILE A 50 0.59 -10.50 11.96
N THR A 51 1.88 -10.83 12.05
CA THR A 51 2.59 -11.61 11.02
C THR A 51 2.40 -13.12 11.22
N VAL A 52 2.57 -13.61 12.46
CA VAL A 52 2.61 -15.06 12.75
C VAL A 52 1.23 -15.66 12.89
N VAL A 53 0.26 -14.96 13.52
CA VAL A 53 -1.08 -15.52 13.73
C VAL A 53 -1.80 -15.80 12.42
N PRO A 54 -1.88 -14.87 11.44
CA PRO A 54 -2.49 -15.18 10.14
C PRO A 54 -1.79 -16.34 9.42
N LEU A 55 -0.45 -16.42 9.47
CA LEU A 55 0.32 -17.53 8.89
C LEU A 55 -0.07 -18.88 9.52
N ALA A 56 -0.18 -18.94 10.85
CA ALA A 56 -0.61 -20.16 11.55
C ALA A 56 -2.05 -20.55 11.18
N LEU A 57 -2.94 -19.55 11.02
CA LEU A 57 -4.33 -19.77 10.62
C LEU A 57 -4.47 -20.19 9.14
N VAL A 58 -3.52 -19.83 8.27
CA VAL A 58 -3.42 -20.40 6.90
C VAL A 58 -3.16 -21.89 6.95
N GLY A 59 -2.39 -22.38 7.93
CA GLY A 59 -2.22 -23.83 8.15
C GLY A 59 -3.55 -24.53 8.49
N LEU A 60 -4.37 -23.93 9.35
CA LEU A 60 -5.72 -24.41 9.67
C LEU A 60 -6.63 -24.36 8.44
N ALA A 61 -6.59 -23.29 7.66
CA ALA A 61 -7.35 -23.17 6.41
C ALA A 61 -6.95 -24.25 5.40
N GLY A 62 -5.65 -24.54 5.27
CA GLY A 62 -5.14 -25.63 4.43
C GLY A 62 -5.65 -27.00 4.89
N TRP A 63 -5.71 -27.23 6.20
CA TRP A 63 -6.31 -28.44 6.76
C TRP A 63 -7.81 -28.56 6.42
N GLN A 64 -8.59 -27.47 6.50
CA GLN A 64 -10.01 -27.48 6.07
C GLN A 64 -10.16 -27.80 4.59
N VAL A 65 -9.33 -27.23 3.71
CA VAL A 65 -9.34 -27.58 2.27
C VAL A 65 -9.07 -29.06 2.07
N TRP A 66 -8.08 -29.62 2.76
CA TRP A 66 -7.74 -31.04 2.69
C TRP A 66 -8.90 -31.95 3.10
N ASN A 67 -9.64 -31.57 4.13
CA ASN A 67 -10.80 -32.30 4.63
C ASN A 67 -12.12 -31.95 3.90
N ARG A 68 -12.07 -31.14 2.83
CA ARG A 68 -13.23 -30.71 2.04
C ARG A 68 -14.26 -29.92 2.84
N GLU A 69 -13.81 -29.15 3.85
CA GLU A 69 -14.66 -28.31 4.70
C GLU A 69 -14.78 -26.86 4.20
N LEU A 70 -14.09 -26.51 3.10
CA LEU A 70 -14.22 -25.19 2.46
C LEU A 70 -15.54 -25.11 1.67
N HIS A 71 -16.37 -24.13 2.02
CA HIS A 71 -17.64 -23.88 1.36
C HIS A 71 -17.53 -22.72 0.37
N TRP A 72 -18.30 -22.75 -0.72
CA TRP A 72 -18.35 -21.65 -1.70
C TRP A 72 -18.75 -20.30 -1.05
N ARG A 73 -19.56 -20.31 0.02
CA ARG A 73 -19.92 -19.09 0.78
C ARG A 73 -18.68 -18.40 1.37
N ASP A 74 -17.71 -19.16 1.83
CA ASP A 74 -16.48 -18.63 2.46
C ASP A 74 -15.61 -17.96 1.40
N ILE A 75 -15.56 -18.53 0.19
CA ILE A 75 -14.91 -17.93 -0.98
C ILE A 75 -15.63 -16.65 -1.40
N ALA A 76 -16.97 -16.64 -1.41
CA ALA A 76 -17.75 -15.48 -1.77
C ALA A 76 -17.55 -14.33 -0.74
N ILE A 77 -17.59 -14.63 0.57
CA ILE A 77 -17.34 -13.65 1.63
C ILE A 77 -15.89 -13.16 1.55
N PHE A 78 -14.92 -14.05 1.28
CA PHE A 78 -13.53 -13.66 1.05
C PHE A 78 -13.43 -12.61 -0.07
N ALA A 79 -14.03 -12.87 -1.23
CA ALA A 79 -13.99 -11.94 -2.36
C ALA A 79 -14.65 -10.58 -2.02
N VAL A 80 -15.81 -10.62 -1.35
CA VAL A 80 -16.55 -9.43 -0.89
C VAL A 80 -15.74 -8.59 0.10
N MET A 81 -14.88 -9.21 0.90
CA MET A 81 -13.99 -8.50 1.83
C MET A 81 -12.66 -8.11 1.17
N TYR A 82 -12.06 -9.00 0.37
CA TYR A 82 -10.75 -8.79 -0.24
C TYR A 82 -10.75 -7.60 -1.21
N ILE A 83 -11.75 -7.52 -2.07
CA ILE A 83 -11.78 -6.48 -3.13
C ILE A 83 -11.91 -5.07 -2.55
N PRO A 84 -12.91 -4.72 -1.72
CA PRO A 84 -13.02 -3.36 -1.19
C PRO A 84 -11.85 -2.97 -0.28
N ILE A 85 -11.34 -3.92 0.53
CA ILE A 85 -10.23 -3.66 1.45
C ILE A 85 -8.93 -3.47 0.67
N GLY A 86 -8.67 -4.30 -0.34
CA GLY A 86 -7.53 -4.12 -1.23
C GLY A 86 -7.58 -2.78 -2.00
N LEU A 87 -8.76 -2.38 -2.49
CA LEU A 87 -8.97 -1.04 -3.07
C LEU A 87 -8.80 0.08 -2.02
N GLY A 88 -9.14 -0.17 -0.76
CA GLY A 88 -8.86 0.75 0.34
C GLY A 88 -7.37 1.02 0.51
N VAL A 89 -6.52 -0.01 0.36
CA VAL A 89 -5.06 0.14 0.36
C VAL A 89 -4.59 0.83 -0.93
N THR A 90 -4.94 0.29 -2.08
CA THR A 90 -4.35 0.71 -3.36
C THR A 90 -4.89 2.05 -3.87
N VAL A 91 -6.21 2.27 -3.80
CA VAL A 91 -6.83 3.55 -4.17
C VAL A 91 -6.78 4.55 -3.02
N GLY A 92 -7.06 4.09 -1.77
CA GLY A 92 -7.14 4.94 -0.60
C GLY A 92 -5.76 5.34 -0.06
N PHE A 93 -5.01 4.41 0.52
CA PHE A 93 -3.71 4.72 1.13
C PHE A 93 -2.69 5.16 0.10
N HIS A 94 -2.53 4.38 -0.96
CA HIS A 94 -1.46 4.57 -1.92
C HIS A 94 -1.72 5.76 -2.86
N ARG A 95 -2.73 5.65 -3.75
CA ARG A 95 -2.92 6.68 -4.79
C ARG A 95 -3.52 7.98 -4.26
N MET A 96 -4.50 7.90 -3.33
CA MET A 96 -5.16 9.09 -2.79
C MET A 96 -4.31 9.81 -1.73
N LEU A 97 -3.92 9.10 -0.65
CA LEU A 97 -3.28 9.74 0.49
C LEU A 97 -1.76 9.91 0.30
N THR A 98 -1.06 8.90 -0.24
CA THR A 98 0.39 9.00 -0.43
C THR A 98 0.73 9.93 -1.59
N HIS A 99 0.20 9.63 -2.79
CA HIS A 99 0.61 10.30 -4.03
C HIS A 99 -0.31 11.44 -4.47
N ARG A 100 -1.44 11.64 -3.75
CA ARG A 100 -2.41 12.71 -4.05
C ARG A 100 -2.83 12.72 -5.53
N SER A 101 -2.98 11.52 -6.11
CA SER A 101 -3.24 11.30 -7.53
C SER A 101 -4.63 11.79 -7.98
N PHE A 102 -5.51 12.07 -7.04
CA PHE A 102 -6.84 12.66 -7.25
C PHE A 102 -7.37 13.27 -5.95
N LYS A 103 -8.42 14.06 -6.06
CA LYS A 103 -9.16 14.63 -4.92
C LYS A 103 -10.55 14.00 -4.80
N THR A 104 -11.09 14.02 -3.58
CA THR A 104 -12.44 13.51 -3.30
C THR A 104 -13.07 14.20 -2.08
N SER A 105 -14.36 13.91 -1.82
CA SER A 105 -15.08 14.41 -0.64
C SER A 105 -14.53 13.82 0.66
N PRO A 106 -14.68 14.50 1.81
CA PRO A 106 -14.28 13.97 3.10
C PRO A 106 -14.92 12.61 3.44
N ALA A 107 -16.18 12.40 3.01
CA ALA A 107 -16.90 11.15 3.24
C ALA A 107 -16.27 9.97 2.47
N LEU A 108 -15.98 10.14 1.18
CA LEU A 108 -15.35 9.08 0.38
C LEU A 108 -13.89 8.87 0.80
N ARG A 109 -13.17 9.96 1.16
CA ARG A 109 -11.83 9.85 1.74
C ARG A 109 -11.84 9.01 3.02
N GLY A 110 -12.77 9.29 3.94
CA GLY A 110 -12.94 8.50 5.16
C GLY A 110 -13.27 7.04 4.88
N LEU A 111 -14.20 6.77 3.96
CA LEU A 111 -14.56 5.40 3.59
C LEU A 111 -13.36 4.62 3.03
N LEU A 112 -12.63 5.19 2.06
CA LEU A 112 -11.45 4.54 1.48
C LEU A 112 -10.36 4.32 2.52
N THR A 113 -10.17 5.28 3.44
CA THR A 113 -9.20 5.15 4.54
C THR A 113 -9.61 4.05 5.52
N ILE A 114 -10.89 3.96 5.90
CA ILE A 114 -11.41 2.89 6.77
C ILE A 114 -11.21 1.52 6.11
N LEU A 115 -11.58 1.38 4.83
CA LEU A 115 -11.39 0.13 4.10
C LEU A 115 -9.92 -0.28 4.07
N GLY A 116 -9.00 0.65 3.76
CA GLY A 116 -7.56 0.38 3.82
C GLY A 116 -7.08 -0.05 5.21
N THR A 117 -7.60 0.58 6.27
CA THR A 117 -7.24 0.24 7.66
C THR A 117 -7.67 -1.18 8.05
N MET A 118 -8.76 -1.70 7.47
CA MET A 118 -9.21 -3.09 7.68
C MET A 118 -8.24 -4.14 7.10
N SER A 119 -7.24 -3.75 6.31
CA SER A 119 -6.15 -4.65 5.86
C SER A 119 -5.22 -5.08 7.00
N VAL A 120 -5.18 -4.27 8.08
CA VAL A 120 -4.27 -4.46 9.24
C VAL A 120 -2.78 -4.26 8.88
N GLU A 121 -2.49 -3.45 7.85
CA GLU A 121 -1.12 -3.12 7.44
C GLU A 121 -0.47 -2.00 8.29
N GLY A 122 -1.13 -1.60 9.38
CA GLY A 122 -0.70 -0.56 10.30
C GLY A 122 -1.56 0.72 10.23
N PRO A 123 -1.34 1.66 11.17
CA PRO A 123 -2.00 2.96 11.15
C PRO A 123 -1.68 3.72 9.86
N VAL A 124 -2.70 4.32 9.25
CA VAL A 124 -2.62 4.89 7.90
C VAL A 124 -1.53 5.97 7.74
N ILE A 125 -1.35 6.83 8.76
CA ILE A 125 -0.37 7.91 8.67
C ILE A 125 1.05 7.37 8.70
N SER A 126 1.32 6.32 9.49
CA SER A 126 2.62 5.63 9.51
C SER A 126 2.87 4.90 8.19
N TRP A 127 1.86 4.20 7.65
CA TRP A 127 1.95 3.54 6.34
C TRP A 127 2.32 4.53 5.24
N VAL A 128 1.65 5.69 5.19
CA VAL A 128 1.94 6.74 4.21
C VAL A 128 3.32 7.36 4.43
N ALA A 129 3.73 7.58 5.69
CA ALA A 129 5.05 8.13 6.00
C ALA A 129 6.18 7.21 5.54
N ASP A 130 6.07 5.91 5.82
CA ASP A 130 7.03 4.89 5.35
C ASP A 130 7.11 4.87 3.83
N HIS A 131 5.96 4.90 3.14
CA HIS A 131 5.93 4.82 1.68
C HIS A 131 6.44 6.11 1.01
N ARG A 132 6.15 7.29 1.54
CA ARG A 132 6.72 8.55 1.05
C ARG A 132 8.23 8.60 1.29
N LYS A 133 8.71 8.08 2.43
CA LYS A 133 10.15 7.93 2.69
C LYS A 133 10.80 6.97 1.71
N HIS A 134 10.15 5.82 1.42
CA HIS A 134 10.61 4.91 0.38
C HIS A 134 10.81 5.63 -0.97
N HIS A 135 9.84 6.42 -1.43
CA HIS A 135 9.99 7.17 -2.68
C HIS A 135 11.10 8.22 -2.64
N ALA A 136 11.37 8.82 -1.47
CA ALA A 136 12.46 9.78 -1.32
C ALA A 136 13.85 9.12 -1.38
N TYR A 137 13.96 7.88 -0.90
CA TYR A 137 15.21 7.13 -0.76
C TYR A 137 15.24 5.81 -1.55
N SER A 138 14.35 5.60 -2.49
CA SER A 138 14.15 4.30 -3.16
C SER A 138 15.47 3.62 -3.56
N ASP A 139 15.69 2.42 -3.01
CA ASP A 139 16.88 1.60 -3.17
C ASP A 139 18.22 2.27 -2.78
N ARG A 140 18.15 3.29 -1.90
CA ARG A 140 19.30 3.99 -1.33
C ARG A 140 19.31 3.89 0.19
N LEU A 141 20.41 4.32 0.81
CA LEU A 141 20.50 4.40 2.27
C LEU A 141 19.38 5.32 2.80
N GLY A 142 18.59 4.81 3.71
CA GLY A 142 17.39 5.50 4.24
C GLY A 142 16.05 4.93 3.75
N ASP A 143 16.06 4.07 2.73
CA ASP A 143 14.85 3.34 2.31
C ASP A 143 14.43 2.35 3.40
N PRO A 144 13.18 2.40 3.91
CA PRO A 144 12.73 1.50 4.97
C PRO A 144 12.77 0.01 4.60
N HIS A 145 12.63 -0.32 3.32
CA HIS A 145 12.44 -1.71 2.88
C HIS A 145 13.15 -2.08 1.58
N SER A 146 14.26 -1.42 1.24
CA SER A 146 15.02 -1.81 0.04
C SER A 146 15.61 -3.24 0.16
N PRO A 147 15.49 -4.07 -0.88
CA PRO A 147 16.19 -5.35 -0.93
C PRO A 147 17.68 -5.23 -1.31
N HIS A 148 18.18 -4.03 -1.60
CA HIS A 148 19.50 -3.79 -2.16
C HIS A 148 20.50 -3.15 -1.20
N VAL A 149 20.04 -2.56 -0.08
CA VAL A 149 20.85 -1.76 0.83
C VAL A 149 21.27 -2.57 2.06
N ASP A 150 22.57 -2.58 2.39
CA ASP A 150 23.18 -3.14 3.62
C ASP A 150 22.97 -4.66 3.87
N HIS A 151 22.68 -5.44 2.82
CA HIS A 151 22.47 -6.89 2.95
C HIS A 151 23.70 -7.74 2.58
N GLY A 152 24.81 -7.11 2.19
CA GLY A 152 26.03 -7.77 1.73
C GLY A 152 25.95 -8.25 0.27
N GLY A 153 27.03 -8.85 -0.24
CA GLY A 153 27.15 -9.25 -1.63
C GLY A 153 26.70 -10.68 -1.94
N GLY A 154 26.54 -10.96 -3.24
CA GLY A 154 26.24 -12.28 -3.78
C GLY A 154 24.84 -12.79 -3.45
N TRP A 155 24.58 -14.08 -3.76
CA TRP A 155 23.24 -14.67 -3.60
C TRP A 155 22.70 -14.64 -2.17
N ARG A 156 23.60 -14.73 -1.16
CA ARG A 156 23.21 -14.64 0.26
C ARG A 156 22.74 -13.23 0.63
N GLY A 157 23.41 -12.20 0.12
CA GLY A 157 22.98 -10.81 0.26
C GLY A 157 21.61 -10.59 -0.38
N ALA A 158 21.42 -11.08 -1.60
CA ALA A 158 20.14 -11.01 -2.30
C ALA A 158 18.99 -11.67 -1.52
N LEU A 159 19.19 -12.85 -0.96
CA LEU A 159 18.17 -13.52 -0.14
C LEU A 159 17.86 -12.76 1.15
N ARG A 160 18.89 -12.19 1.82
CA ARG A 160 18.68 -11.35 3.02
C ARG A 160 17.91 -10.09 2.68
N GLY A 161 18.27 -9.44 1.58
CA GLY A 161 17.57 -8.24 1.10
C GLY A 161 16.12 -8.52 0.75
N LEU A 162 15.84 -9.59 0.01
CA LEU A 162 14.47 -10.01 -0.28
C LEU A 162 13.66 -10.31 1.00
N ALA A 163 14.25 -11.03 1.96
CA ALA A 163 13.59 -11.33 3.24
C ALA A 163 13.36 -10.05 4.06
N HIS A 164 14.33 -9.12 4.07
CA HIS A 164 14.18 -7.81 4.70
C HIS A 164 13.05 -7.01 4.05
N ALA A 165 13.08 -6.79 2.74
CA ALA A 165 12.08 -6.02 2.03
C ALA A 165 10.68 -6.65 2.10
N HIS A 166 10.59 -7.98 2.19
CA HIS A 166 9.32 -8.68 2.29
C HIS A 166 8.70 -8.55 3.68
N VAL A 167 9.43 -8.87 4.74
CA VAL A 167 8.88 -8.93 6.11
C VAL A 167 9.81 -8.34 7.17
N GLY A 168 11.14 -8.41 6.98
CA GLY A 168 12.11 -8.06 8.01
C GLY A 168 12.05 -6.60 8.44
N TRP A 169 11.80 -5.69 7.50
CA TRP A 169 11.69 -4.25 7.74
C TRP A 169 10.59 -3.86 8.74
N LEU A 170 9.55 -4.68 8.88
CA LEU A 170 8.49 -4.46 9.86
C LEU A 170 8.99 -4.56 11.31
N PHE A 171 10.08 -5.29 11.53
CA PHE A 171 10.73 -5.48 12.83
C PHE A 171 11.95 -4.57 13.01
N ASP A 172 12.37 -3.87 11.95
CA ASP A 172 13.47 -2.91 11.95
C ASP A 172 12.91 -1.49 12.02
N HIS A 173 13.06 -0.86 13.19
CA HIS A 173 12.55 0.49 13.41
C HIS A 173 13.57 1.58 13.06
N THR A 174 14.78 1.21 12.62
CA THR A 174 15.87 2.16 12.39
C THR A 174 15.63 3.07 11.17
N GLN A 175 14.77 2.65 10.25
CA GLN A 175 14.47 3.38 9.01
C GLN A 175 12.98 3.72 8.81
N ARG A 176 12.14 3.60 9.86
CA ARG A 176 10.72 3.98 9.75
C ARG A 176 10.56 5.48 9.46
N GLY A 177 9.62 5.82 8.61
CA GLY A 177 9.37 7.20 8.21
C GLY A 177 8.72 8.04 9.31
N SER A 178 9.31 9.19 9.66
CA SER A 178 8.72 10.16 10.60
C SER A 178 7.38 10.68 10.05
N ARG A 179 6.35 10.59 10.87
CA ARG A 179 4.99 11.05 10.53
C ARG A 179 4.95 12.56 10.34
N GLU A 180 5.70 13.29 11.17
CA GLU A 180 5.83 14.74 11.17
C GLU A 180 6.53 15.23 9.90
N ARG A 181 7.53 14.52 9.44
CA ARG A 181 8.31 14.86 8.24
C ARG A 181 7.62 14.46 6.95
N PHE A 182 7.13 13.22 6.87
CA PHE A 182 6.62 12.65 5.61
C PHE A 182 5.10 12.75 5.44
N ALA A 183 4.33 12.94 6.52
CA ALA A 183 2.87 12.98 6.45
C ALA A 183 2.22 14.13 7.28
N PRO A 184 2.78 15.36 7.32
CA PRO A 184 2.23 16.47 8.11
C PRO A 184 0.83 16.87 7.65
N ASP A 185 0.52 16.73 6.37
CA ASP A 185 -0.79 16.99 5.79
C ASP A 185 -1.86 16.03 6.33
N LEU A 186 -1.51 14.77 6.57
CA LEU A 186 -2.44 13.76 7.10
C LEU A 186 -2.61 13.89 8.62
N LEU A 187 -1.58 14.33 9.33
CA LEU A 187 -1.70 14.68 10.74
C LEU A 187 -2.68 15.85 10.95
N ALA A 188 -2.73 16.79 10.00
CA ALA A 188 -3.64 17.93 10.01
C ALA A 188 -5.05 17.59 9.48
N ASP A 189 -5.23 16.46 8.75
CA ASP A 189 -6.55 16.07 8.23
C ASP A 189 -7.39 15.39 9.32
N PRO A 190 -8.52 16.01 9.75
CA PRO A 190 -9.30 15.47 10.88
C PRO A 190 -9.93 14.10 10.57
N VAL A 191 -10.26 13.80 9.30
CA VAL A 191 -10.87 12.53 8.90
C VAL A 191 -9.82 11.42 8.94
N VAL A 192 -8.66 11.64 8.34
CA VAL A 192 -7.58 10.65 8.29
C VAL A 192 -7.02 10.42 9.70
N ASN A 193 -6.80 11.48 10.48
CA ASN A 193 -6.31 11.40 11.85
C ASN A 193 -7.29 10.65 12.78
N PHE A 194 -8.60 10.83 12.60
CA PHE A 194 -9.60 10.04 13.33
C PHE A 194 -9.48 8.56 13.02
N VAL A 195 -9.40 8.17 11.74
CA VAL A 195 -9.27 6.76 11.33
C VAL A 195 -7.95 6.17 11.84
N ASP A 196 -6.85 6.92 11.76
CA ASP A 196 -5.54 6.52 12.26
C ASP A 196 -5.57 6.20 13.76
N ARG A 197 -6.12 7.10 14.57
CA ARG A 197 -6.23 6.92 16.04
C ARG A 197 -7.17 5.79 16.45
N THR A 198 -8.11 5.45 15.60
CA THR A 198 -9.10 4.38 15.84
C THR A 198 -8.75 3.10 15.07
N PHE A 199 -7.48 2.92 14.70
CA PHE A 199 -6.96 1.77 13.92
C PHE A 199 -7.47 0.42 14.44
N VAL A 200 -7.40 0.18 15.74
CA VAL A 200 -7.82 -1.09 16.35
C VAL A 200 -9.30 -1.38 16.11
N LEU A 201 -10.17 -0.34 16.18
CA LEU A 201 -11.60 -0.50 15.92
C LEU A 201 -11.85 -1.02 14.49
N TRP A 202 -11.21 -0.40 13.49
CA TRP A 202 -11.40 -0.76 12.09
C TRP A 202 -10.79 -2.13 11.79
N SER A 203 -9.65 -2.47 12.38
CA SER A 203 -9.04 -3.79 12.30
C SER A 203 -9.97 -4.88 12.85
N LEU A 204 -10.60 -4.66 14.00
CA LEU A 204 -11.57 -5.59 14.59
C LEU A 204 -12.84 -5.70 13.74
N LEU A 205 -13.33 -4.60 13.15
CA LEU A 205 -14.45 -4.65 12.22
C LEU A 205 -14.11 -5.46 10.96
N GLY A 206 -12.86 -5.40 10.48
CA GLY A 206 -12.36 -6.24 9.39
C GLY A 206 -12.42 -7.75 9.68
N LEU A 207 -12.52 -8.15 10.95
CA LEU A 207 -12.76 -9.53 11.41
C LEU A 207 -14.23 -9.80 11.75
N ALA A 208 -14.90 -8.85 12.38
CA ALA A 208 -16.28 -9.01 12.83
C ALA A 208 -17.29 -9.06 11.68
N ILE A 209 -17.06 -8.28 10.61
CA ILE A 209 -17.95 -8.27 9.45
C ILE A 209 -18.01 -9.65 8.76
N PRO A 210 -16.91 -10.31 8.38
CA PRO A 210 -16.98 -11.64 7.80
C PRO A 210 -17.57 -12.68 8.74
N PHE A 211 -17.32 -12.59 10.06
CA PHE A 211 -17.98 -13.43 11.05
C PHE A 211 -19.51 -13.26 11.00
N GLY A 212 -19.99 -12.01 11.04
CA GLY A 212 -21.42 -11.71 10.99
C GLY A 212 -22.08 -12.18 9.68
N LEU A 213 -21.41 -11.98 8.54
CA LEU A 213 -21.87 -12.48 7.24
C LEU A 213 -21.94 -14.02 7.22
N GLY A 214 -20.94 -14.70 7.80
CA GLY A 214 -20.91 -16.16 7.91
C GLY A 214 -22.07 -16.69 8.74
N VAL A 215 -22.34 -16.07 9.88
CA VAL A 215 -23.52 -16.42 10.72
C VAL A 215 -24.82 -16.17 9.97
N LEU A 216 -24.94 -15.01 9.31
CA LEU A 216 -26.17 -14.63 8.58
C LEU A 216 -26.48 -15.58 7.43
N ILE A 217 -25.47 -15.98 6.66
CA ILE A 217 -25.63 -16.83 5.46
C ILE A 217 -25.68 -18.31 5.84
N GLY A 218 -24.83 -18.74 6.79
CA GLY A 218 -24.69 -20.16 7.16
C GLY A 218 -25.56 -20.58 8.34
N GLY A 219 -26.22 -19.63 9.04
CA GLY A 219 -27.19 -19.91 10.12
C GLY A 219 -26.56 -20.42 11.42
N THR A 220 -25.25 -20.49 11.55
CA THR A 220 -24.55 -21.03 12.72
C THR A 220 -23.32 -20.20 13.11
N VAL A 221 -22.94 -20.27 14.38
CA VAL A 221 -21.69 -19.67 14.88
C VAL A 221 -20.47 -20.31 14.20
N GLY A 222 -20.51 -21.62 13.91
CA GLY A 222 -19.47 -22.34 13.18
C GLY A 222 -19.21 -21.73 11.81
N ALA A 223 -20.27 -21.45 11.03
CA ALA A 223 -20.18 -20.77 9.74
C ALA A 223 -19.60 -19.34 9.86
N GLY A 224 -19.89 -18.65 10.98
CA GLY A 224 -19.26 -17.36 11.28
C GLY A 224 -17.76 -17.48 11.52
N LEU A 225 -17.31 -18.48 12.28
CA LEU A 225 -15.89 -18.73 12.53
C LEU A 225 -15.14 -19.15 11.27
N GLU A 226 -15.75 -19.96 10.41
CA GLU A 226 -15.18 -20.33 9.10
C GLU A 226 -15.01 -19.09 8.20
N ALA A 227 -16.03 -18.26 8.07
CA ALA A 227 -15.98 -17.03 7.31
C ALA A 227 -14.94 -16.05 7.88
N MET A 228 -14.82 -15.95 9.21
CA MET A 228 -13.78 -15.14 9.86
C MET A 228 -12.37 -15.70 9.61
N LEU A 229 -12.20 -17.02 9.58
CA LEU A 229 -10.92 -17.64 9.21
C LEU A 229 -10.54 -17.27 7.77
N TRP A 230 -11.44 -17.46 6.81
CA TRP A 230 -11.15 -17.23 5.39
C TRP A 230 -11.12 -15.74 5.02
N ALA A 231 -12.19 -15.01 5.28
CA ALA A 231 -12.31 -13.61 4.90
C ALA A 231 -11.76 -12.62 5.94
N GLY A 232 -11.35 -13.11 7.09
CA GLY A 232 -10.56 -12.38 8.10
C GLY A 232 -9.08 -12.74 7.97
N ALA A 233 -8.64 -13.84 8.60
CA ALA A 233 -7.22 -14.18 8.76
C ALA A 233 -6.51 -14.50 7.44
N VAL A 234 -7.08 -15.38 6.59
CA VAL A 234 -6.48 -15.73 5.29
C VAL A 234 -6.44 -14.50 4.38
N ARG A 235 -7.47 -13.64 4.40
CA ARG A 235 -7.48 -12.38 3.66
C ARG A 235 -6.35 -11.44 4.14
N ILE A 236 -6.16 -11.25 5.45
CA ILE A 236 -5.07 -10.45 5.99
C ILE A 236 -3.74 -10.99 5.49
N PHE A 237 -3.50 -12.29 5.63
CA PHE A 237 -2.29 -12.93 5.14
C PHE A 237 -2.06 -12.67 3.64
N VAL A 238 -3.06 -12.89 2.80
CA VAL A 238 -2.93 -12.71 1.34
C VAL A 238 -2.65 -11.25 0.98
N LEU A 239 -3.39 -10.28 1.55
CA LEU A 239 -3.16 -8.85 1.29
C LEU A 239 -1.76 -8.42 1.72
N HIS A 240 -1.32 -8.79 2.93
CA HIS A 240 0.02 -8.47 3.42
C HIS A 240 1.10 -9.01 2.49
N HIS A 241 1.03 -10.29 2.11
CA HIS A 241 2.05 -10.89 1.24
C HIS A 241 1.99 -10.36 -0.19
N VAL A 242 0.84 -9.91 -0.68
CA VAL A 242 0.75 -9.17 -1.95
C VAL A 242 1.47 -7.82 -1.82
N THR A 243 1.18 -7.02 -0.79
CA THR A 243 1.84 -5.73 -0.55
C THR A 243 3.34 -5.90 -0.33
N TYR A 244 3.76 -6.85 0.51
CA TYR A 244 5.18 -7.13 0.73
C TYR A 244 5.91 -7.62 -0.52
N SER A 245 5.20 -8.28 -1.44
CA SER A 245 5.76 -8.67 -2.75
C SER A 245 6.00 -7.46 -3.66
N ILE A 246 5.23 -6.39 -3.53
CA ILE A 246 5.55 -5.14 -4.23
C ILE A 246 6.89 -4.60 -3.75
N ASN A 247 7.10 -4.52 -2.43
CA ASN A 247 8.34 -4.00 -1.84
C ASN A 247 9.56 -4.88 -2.17
N SER A 248 9.40 -6.19 -2.20
CA SER A 248 10.50 -7.14 -2.40
C SER A 248 10.66 -7.57 -3.86
N LEU A 249 9.65 -8.26 -4.42
CA LEU A 249 9.78 -8.87 -5.74
C LEU A 249 9.80 -7.83 -6.87
N CYS A 250 8.97 -6.77 -6.77
CA CYS A 250 8.93 -5.73 -7.80
C CYS A 250 10.15 -4.78 -7.75
N HIS A 251 10.99 -4.82 -6.71
CA HIS A 251 12.32 -4.18 -6.71
C HIS A 251 13.45 -5.14 -7.11
N PHE A 252 13.11 -6.38 -7.49
CA PHE A 252 14.13 -7.38 -7.79
C PHE A 252 13.91 -8.10 -9.13
N PHE A 253 12.65 -8.34 -9.52
CA PHE A 253 12.29 -9.14 -10.70
C PHE A 253 11.24 -8.43 -11.56
N GLY A 254 11.29 -8.69 -12.86
CA GLY A 254 10.28 -8.24 -13.81
C GLY A 254 10.86 -7.46 -14.99
N SER A 255 10.01 -6.73 -15.68
CA SER A 255 10.39 -5.88 -16.80
C SER A 255 10.48 -4.41 -16.37
N ARG A 256 11.35 -3.65 -17.01
CA ARG A 256 11.41 -2.19 -16.89
C ARG A 256 10.94 -1.58 -18.20
N ARG A 257 10.01 -0.67 -18.11
CA ARG A 257 9.49 0.08 -19.25
C ARG A 257 10.06 1.49 -19.32
N PHE A 258 10.27 2.07 -18.14
CA PHE A 258 10.74 3.44 -18.00
C PHE A 258 12.08 3.48 -17.30
N ASP A 259 12.88 4.50 -17.64
CA ASP A 259 14.11 4.80 -16.93
C ASP A 259 13.79 5.42 -15.56
N THR A 260 14.31 4.79 -14.52
CA THR A 260 14.21 5.24 -13.12
C THR A 260 15.54 5.00 -12.42
N ASP A 261 15.85 5.84 -11.43
CA ASP A 261 17.10 5.77 -10.65
C ASP A 261 17.10 4.64 -9.61
N ASP A 262 16.01 3.88 -9.50
CA ASP A 262 15.81 2.76 -8.61
C ASP A 262 15.76 1.42 -9.35
N HIS A 263 15.55 0.33 -8.63
CA HIS A 263 15.45 -1.03 -9.17
C HIS A 263 13.98 -1.51 -9.32
N SER A 264 13.02 -0.62 -9.47
CA SER A 264 11.62 -0.99 -9.67
C SER A 264 11.37 -1.70 -11.00
N HIS A 265 10.52 -2.72 -10.99
CA HIS A 265 10.13 -3.55 -12.12
C HIS A 265 8.63 -3.74 -12.19
N ASN A 266 8.11 -4.02 -13.38
CA ASN A 266 6.75 -4.45 -13.61
C ASN A 266 6.64 -5.98 -13.54
N LEU A 267 5.75 -6.51 -12.69
CA LEU A 267 5.61 -7.95 -12.47
C LEU A 267 4.20 -8.41 -12.85
N LEU A 268 4.02 -8.81 -14.12
CA LEU A 268 2.73 -9.09 -14.75
C LEU A 268 1.83 -10.05 -13.96
N TRP A 269 2.35 -11.19 -13.48
CA TRP A 269 1.55 -12.20 -12.80
C TRP A 269 0.99 -11.74 -11.45
N LEU A 270 1.61 -10.74 -10.82
CA LEU A 270 1.17 -10.19 -9.53
C LEU A 270 0.08 -9.10 -9.70
N THR A 271 -0.04 -8.49 -10.89
CA THR A 271 -0.94 -7.35 -11.10
C THR A 271 -2.41 -7.60 -10.79
N PRO A 272 -3.03 -8.78 -11.10
CA PRO A 272 -4.42 -9.02 -10.75
C PRO A 272 -4.66 -9.06 -9.24
N PHE A 273 -3.73 -9.62 -8.48
CA PHE A 273 -3.83 -9.75 -7.02
C PHE A 273 -3.53 -8.43 -6.30
N SER A 274 -2.68 -7.60 -6.88
CA SER A 274 -2.28 -6.29 -6.36
C SER A 274 -3.12 -5.13 -6.91
N PHE A 275 -4.21 -5.40 -7.62
CA PHE A 275 -5.08 -4.39 -8.22
C PHE A 275 -4.37 -3.42 -9.17
N GLY A 276 -3.22 -3.81 -9.73
CA GLY A 276 -2.40 -3.01 -10.64
C GLY A 276 -1.14 -2.40 -10.01
N GLU A 277 -0.91 -2.55 -8.70
CA GLU A 277 0.27 -1.98 -8.02
C GLU A 277 1.58 -2.62 -8.49
N ALA A 278 1.54 -3.85 -9.02
CA ALA A 278 2.71 -4.53 -9.58
C ALA A 278 3.15 -4.01 -10.97
N TRP A 279 2.49 -3.01 -11.54
CA TRP A 279 3.06 -2.11 -12.55
C TRP A 279 4.01 -1.10 -11.89
N HIS A 280 4.99 -1.60 -11.17
CA HIS A 280 5.73 -0.84 -10.17
C HIS A 280 6.81 0.06 -10.77
N ASN A 281 7.47 -0.34 -11.86
CA ASN A 281 8.35 0.56 -12.61
C ASN A 281 7.57 1.71 -13.27
N ASN A 282 6.35 1.45 -13.78
CA ASN A 282 5.49 2.52 -14.29
C ASN A 282 5.16 3.52 -13.17
N HIS A 283 4.84 3.00 -11.97
CA HIS A 283 4.53 3.81 -10.81
C HIS A 283 5.74 4.65 -10.36
N HIS A 284 6.92 4.06 -10.21
CA HIS A 284 8.14 4.78 -9.83
C HIS A 284 8.56 5.84 -10.86
N ALA A 285 8.33 5.58 -12.14
CA ALA A 285 8.55 6.59 -13.18
C ALA A 285 7.58 7.78 -13.08
N PHE A 286 6.34 7.55 -12.62
CA PHE A 286 5.28 8.56 -12.56
C PHE A 286 4.44 8.42 -11.28
N PRO A 287 4.99 8.67 -10.09
CA PRO A 287 4.34 8.36 -8.82
C PRO A 287 3.02 9.11 -8.60
N THR A 288 2.86 10.30 -9.16
CA THR A 288 1.60 11.07 -9.05
C THR A 288 0.48 10.57 -9.96
N SER A 289 0.76 9.64 -10.89
CA SER A 289 -0.27 9.11 -11.78
C SER A 289 -1.36 8.35 -11.02
N ALA A 290 -2.62 8.61 -11.36
CA ALA A 290 -3.75 7.81 -10.87
C ALA A 290 -3.86 6.43 -11.55
N PHE A 291 -3.03 6.18 -12.58
CA PHE A 291 -3.02 4.97 -13.40
C PHE A 291 -1.62 4.40 -13.46
N HIS A 292 -1.45 3.16 -13.01
CA HIS A 292 -0.17 2.45 -13.07
C HIS A 292 -0.08 1.60 -14.34
N GLY A 293 -1.20 1.06 -14.84
CA GLY A 293 -1.28 0.48 -16.18
C GLY A 293 -1.28 1.60 -17.24
N MET A 294 -0.18 1.73 -17.97
CA MET A 294 0.04 2.79 -18.98
C MET A 294 0.03 2.25 -20.40
N GLY A 295 -0.11 0.94 -20.58
CA GLY A 295 -0.23 0.25 -21.85
C GLY A 295 -1.62 -0.38 -22.05
N ALA A 296 -1.99 -0.61 -23.32
CA ALA A 296 -3.32 -1.14 -23.67
C ALA A 296 -3.63 -2.54 -23.08
N ARG A 297 -2.60 -3.30 -22.69
CA ARG A 297 -2.71 -4.64 -22.09
C ARG A 297 -2.32 -4.68 -20.61
N GLU A 298 -2.13 -3.54 -20.00
CA GLU A 298 -1.74 -3.41 -18.60
C GLU A 298 -2.99 -3.25 -17.74
N LEU A 299 -3.52 -4.36 -17.22
CA LEU A 299 -4.68 -4.36 -16.34
C LEU A 299 -4.36 -3.63 -15.02
N ASP A 300 -5.10 -2.57 -14.76
CA ASP A 300 -5.01 -1.75 -13.54
C ASP A 300 -6.41 -1.56 -12.95
N LEU A 301 -6.78 -2.46 -12.02
CA LEU A 301 -8.11 -2.45 -11.40
C LEU A 301 -8.34 -1.20 -10.55
N SER A 302 -7.30 -0.71 -9.88
CA SER A 302 -7.35 0.53 -9.10
C SER A 302 -7.56 1.75 -10.01
N GLY A 303 -6.83 1.84 -11.13
CA GLY A 303 -7.03 2.87 -12.13
C GLY A 303 -8.43 2.83 -12.74
N LEU A 304 -8.95 1.63 -13.06
CA LEU A 304 -10.32 1.46 -13.54
C LEU A 304 -11.36 1.90 -12.50
N THR A 305 -11.12 1.62 -11.22
CA THR A 305 -11.97 2.08 -10.10
C THR A 305 -11.97 3.60 -10.02
N ILE A 306 -10.80 4.25 -10.06
CA ILE A 306 -10.68 5.72 -10.06
C ILE A 306 -11.38 6.32 -11.27
N ALA A 307 -11.20 5.73 -12.47
CA ALA A 307 -11.89 6.20 -13.69
C ALA A 307 -13.42 6.05 -13.59
N GLY A 308 -13.92 5.03 -12.92
CA GLY A 308 -15.34 4.87 -12.62
C GLY A 308 -15.86 5.94 -11.67
N LEU A 309 -15.14 6.20 -10.59
CA LEU A 309 -15.48 7.26 -9.63
C LEU A 309 -15.41 8.66 -10.25
N ASP A 310 -14.46 8.92 -11.14
CA ASP A 310 -14.32 10.17 -11.91
C ASP A 310 -15.56 10.41 -12.82
N ARG A 311 -15.99 9.38 -13.56
CA ARG A 311 -17.20 9.45 -14.38
C ARG A 311 -18.48 9.71 -13.58
N LEU A 312 -18.52 9.25 -12.33
CA LEU A 312 -19.64 9.49 -11.41
C LEU A 312 -19.55 10.84 -10.69
N GLY A 313 -18.47 11.62 -10.91
CA GLY A 313 -18.23 12.90 -10.25
C GLY A 313 -17.90 12.78 -8.75
N LEU A 314 -17.48 11.59 -8.31
CA LEU A 314 -17.12 11.31 -6.89
C LEU A 314 -15.66 11.65 -6.59
N VAL A 315 -14.82 11.73 -7.62
CA VAL A 315 -13.43 12.18 -7.55
C VAL A 315 -13.17 13.22 -8.63
N TRP A 316 -12.16 14.07 -8.43
CA TRP A 316 -11.77 15.12 -9.37
C TRP A 316 -10.26 15.37 -9.31
N ASP A 317 -9.72 16.21 -10.19
CA ASP A 317 -8.29 16.48 -10.33
C ASP A 317 -7.46 15.19 -10.51
N VAL A 318 -8.01 14.24 -11.28
CA VAL A 318 -7.38 12.93 -11.53
C VAL A 318 -6.14 13.10 -12.40
N GLN A 319 -4.98 12.79 -11.82
CA GLN A 319 -3.68 12.94 -12.47
C GLN A 319 -3.48 11.89 -13.57
N ARG A 320 -3.26 12.34 -14.79
CA ARG A 320 -2.98 11.51 -15.97
C ARG A 320 -1.66 11.97 -16.59
N ILE A 321 -0.87 11.04 -17.05
CA ILE A 321 0.41 11.35 -17.70
C ILE A 321 0.19 11.50 -19.21
N SER A 322 0.71 12.58 -19.79
CA SER A 322 0.58 12.80 -21.23
C SER A 322 1.45 11.83 -22.04
N PRO A 323 1.06 11.51 -23.29
CA PRO A 323 1.83 10.64 -24.18
C PRO A 323 3.30 11.12 -24.37
N GLU A 324 3.51 12.43 -24.41
CA GLU A 324 4.83 13.04 -24.58
C GLU A 324 5.73 12.73 -23.35
N ARG A 325 5.18 12.84 -22.13
CA ARG A 325 5.91 12.50 -20.90
C ARG A 325 6.21 11.01 -20.80
N LEU A 326 5.27 10.15 -21.24
CA LEU A 326 5.50 8.71 -21.31
C LEU A 326 6.64 8.40 -22.28
N ALA A 327 6.63 8.99 -23.48
CA ALA A 327 7.67 8.78 -24.49
C ALA A 327 9.05 9.28 -24.01
N ALA A 328 9.09 10.40 -23.29
CA ALA A 328 10.35 11.00 -22.81
C ALA A 328 11.10 10.14 -21.77
N LYS A 329 10.39 9.27 -21.02
CA LYS A 329 11.00 8.36 -20.02
C LYS A 329 11.07 6.90 -20.47
N ALA A 330 10.50 6.56 -21.65
CA ALA A 330 10.53 5.18 -22.13
C ALA A 330 11.97 4.75 -22.41
N LEU A 331 12.32 3.54 -21.94
CA LEU A 331 13.58 2.89 -22.35
C LEU A 331 13.53 2.62 -23.84
N ALA A 332 14.66 2.77 -24.53
CA ALA A 332 14.78 2.34 -25.93
C ALA A 332 14.64 0.81 -26.01
N ASP A 333 13.88 0.32 -26.99
CA ASP A 333 13.71 -1.09 -27.30
C ASP A 333 15.03 -1.78 -27.69
#